data_48b571f8cf8695b801a1a7bb6957c29c
#
_entry.id   48b571f8cf8695b801a1a7bb6957c29c
#
_cell.length_a   1.000
_cell.length_b   1.000
_cell.length_c   1.000
_cell.angle_alpha   90.00
_cell.angle_beta   90.00
_cell.angle_gamma   90.00
#
_symmetry.space_group_name_H-M   'P 1'
#
loop_
_entity.id
_entity.type
_entity.pdbx_description
1 polymer ?
#
loop_
_entity_poly.entity_id
_entity_poly.type
_entity_poly.pdbx_seq_one_letter_code
_entity_poly.pdbx_strand_id
1 'polypeptide(L)'
;MGISFKCKIKGLDNLEKKVNKIVKELPKKVEESIEDILKNIQGYAIRLEKAHNEDGILVEMVENSTMEVKGRVYTSKDNMPYAMFEHWGTGDYRELPPVGTTKRFLETGGSQWFIPVSKVEKALHYPIIEIQGSQFYIAHGVQANHFMTDAEFNTRNENKEIVKKKIKQFFEEVCK
;
A
#
# COMPACT_ATOMS: atom_id res chain seq x y z
N MET A 1 -50.33 2.37 -49.35
CA MET A 1 -49.12 1.57 -49.62
C MET A 1 -48.05 2.04 -48.68
N GLY A 2 -47.64 1.21 -47.70
CA GLY A 2 -46.53 1.53 -46.79
C GLY A 2 -45.22 0.98 -47.37
N ILE A 3 -44.21 1.84 -47.55
CA ILE A 3 -42.89 1.43 -48.03
C ILE A 3 -42.07 1.09 -46.76
N SER A 4 -41.69 -0.19 -46.60
CA SER A 4 -40.85 -0.65 -45.52
C SER A 4 -39.39 -0.76 -46.00
N PHE A 5 -38.47 0.03 -45.42
CA PHE A 5 -37.04 -0.09 -45.68
C PHE A 5 -36.40 -0.98 -44.63
N LYS A 6 -35.80 -2.10 -45.04
CA LYS A 6 -34.91 -2.91 -44.20
C LYS A 6 -33.47 -2.58 -44.56
N CYS A 7 -32.78 -1.87 -43.69
CA CYS A 7 -31.33 -1.62 -43.79
C CYS A 7 -30.58 -2.64 -42.96
N LYS A 8 -29.67 -3.41 -43.55
CA LYS A 8 -28.78 -4.34 -42.84
C LYS A 8 -27.36 -3.79 -42.89
N ILE A 9 -26.85 -3.35 -41.76
CA ILE A 9 -25.48 -2.82 -41.65
C ILE A 9 -24.53 -4.01 -41.50
N LYS A 10 -23.63 -4.21 -42.47
CA LYS A 10 -22.59 -5.25 -42.41
C LYS A 10 -21.63 -4.95 -41.24
N GLY A 11 -21.32 -5.96 -40.40
CA GLY A 11 -20.38 -5.87 -39.33
C GLY A 11 -20.96 -5.45 -37.96
N LEU A 12 -22.28 -5.13 -37.90
CA LEU A 12 -22.91 -4.75 -36.63
C LEU A 12 -22.84 -5.89 -35.61
N ASP A 13 -23.10 -7.13 -36.02
CA ASP A 13 -23.04 -8.30 -35.15
C ASP A 13 -21.65 -8.54 -34.57
N ASN A 14 -20.61 -8.24 -35.35
CA ASN A 14 -19.22 -8.37 -34.89
C ASN A 14 -18.86 -7.24 -33.88
N LEU A 15 -19.29 -6.02 -34.16
CA LEU A 15 -19.12 -4.89 -33.24
C LEU A 15 -19.84 -5.14 -31.92
N GLU A 16 -21.09 -5.63 -31.98
CA GLU A 16 -21.86 -5.97 -30.78
C GLU A 16 -21.13 -7.02 -29.91
N LYS A 17 -20.61 -8.09 -30.54
CA LYS A 17 -19.81 -9.11 -29.83
C LYS A 17 -18.59 -8.53 -29.17
N LYS A 18 -17.84 -7.64 -29.85
CA LYS A 18 -16.67 -6.98 -29.30
C LYS A 18 -17.01 -6.07 -28.11
N VAL A 19 -18.08 -5.27 -28.25
CA VAL A 19 -18.56 -4.40 -27.17
C VAL A 19 -19.00 -5.22 -25.96
N ASN A 20 -19.77 -6.28 -26.15
CA ASN A 20 -20.22 -7.17 -25.09
C ASN A 20 -19.03 -7.84 -24.38
N LYS A 21 -17.99 -8.24 -25.11
CA LYS A 21 -16.75 -8.76 -24.54
C LYS A 21 -16.03 -7.72 -23.69
N ILE A 22 -15.91 -6.48 -24.18
CA ILE A 22 -15.31 -5.37 -23.43
C ILE A 22 -16.06 -5.13 -22.12
N VAL A 23 -17.38 -4.99 -22.18
CA VAL A 23 -18.20 -4.73 -20.98
C VAL A 23 -18.04 -5.83 -19.93
N LYS A 24 -17.95 -7.09 -20.37
CA LYS A 24 -17.83 -8.25 -19.48
C LYS A 24 -16.44 -8.43 -18.89
N GLU A 25 -15.38 -8.20 -19.66
CA GLU A 25 -14.01 -8.59 -19.29
C GLU A 25 -13.15 -7.42 -18.80
N LEU A 26 -13.45 -6.17 -19.19
CA LEU A 26 -12.68 -5.00 -18.78
C LEU A 26 -12.62 -4.81 -17.24
N PRO A 27 -13.72 -4.97 -16.48
CA PRO A 27 -13.66 -4.84 -15.03
C PRO A 27 -12.65 -5.80 -14.38
N LYS A 28 -12.61 -7.05 -14.87
CA LYS A 28 -11.64 -8.05 -14.40
C LYS A 28 -10.19 -7.65 -14.73
N LYS A 29 -9.95 -7.07 -15.92
CA LYS A 29 -8.61 -6.59 -16.30
C LYS A 29 -8.16 -5.39 -15.46
N VAL A 30 -9.09 -4.55 -15.05
CA VAL A 30 -8.82 -3.46 -14.10
C VAL A 30 -8.47 -4.04 -12.73
N GLU A 31 -9.24 -5.00 -12.23
CA GLU A 31 -8.97 -5.70 -10.96
C GLU A 31 -7.56 -6.33 -10.95
N GLU A 32 -7.22 -7.13 -11.96
CA GLU A 32 -5.89 -7.72 -12.14
C GLU A 32 -4.77 -6.65 -12.15
N SER A 33 -5.06 -5.46 -12.72
CA SER A 33 -4.10 -4.35 -12.75
C SER A 33 -3.90 -3.74 -11.38
N ILE A 34 -4.97 -3.58 -10.60
CA ILE A 34 -4.91 -3.05 -9.23
C ILE A 34 -4.15 -4.03 -8.32
N GLU A 35 -4.42 -5.33 -8.43
CA GLU A 35 -3.66 -6.34 -7.67
C GLU A 35 -2.15 -6.26 -7.94
N ASP A 36 -1.74 -6.12 -9.21
CA ASP A 36 -0.33 -5.99 -9.55
C ASP A 36 0.29 -4.70 -8.97
N ILE A 37 -0.44 -3.59 -9.02
CA ILE A 37 -0.02 -2.33 -8.41
C ILE A 37 0.19 -2.49 -6.91
N LEU A 38 -0.77 -3.11 -6.22
CA LEU A 38 -0.68 -3.31 -4.76
C LEU A 38 0.51 -4.19 -4.39
N LYS A 39 0.76 -5.27 -5.14
CA LYS A 39 1.93 -6.13 -4.96
C LYS A 39 3.25 -5.40 -5.24
N ASN A 40 3.26 -4.52 -6.24
CA ASN A 40 4.44 -3.69 -6.53
C ASN A 40 4.73 -2.73 -5.37
N ILE A 41 3.73 -2.01 -4.87
CA ILE A 41 3.87 -1.12 -3.70
C ILE A 41 4.30 -1.92 -2.47
N GLN A 42 3.68 -3.07 -2.19
CA GLN A 42 4.06 -3.97 -1.09
C GLN A 42 5.53 -4.36 -1.17
N GLY A 43 5.99 -4.83 -2.33
CA GLY A 43 7.38 -5.24 -2.52
C GLY A 43 8.38 -4.10 -2.31
N TYR A 44 8.03 -2.86 -2.68
CA TYR A 44 8.84 -1.69 -2.38
C TYR A 44 8.82 -1.34 -0.88
N ALA A 45 7.65 -1.37 -0.25
CA ALA A 45 7.51 -1.08 1.17
C ALA A 45 8.32 -2.06 2.04
N ILE A 46 8.30 -3.37 1.72
CA ILE A 46 9.11 -4.38 2.40
C ILE A 46 10.61 -4.09 2.26
N ARG A 47 11.07 -3.65 1.09
CA ARG A 47 12.50 -3.31 0.89
C ARG A 47 12.94 -2.05 1.62
N LEU A 48 12.02 -1.10 1.83
CA LEU A 48 12.30 0.16 2.51
C LEU A 48 12.15 0.04 4.04
N GLU A 49 11.36 -0.90 4.51
CA GLU A 49 11.20 -1.21 5.93
C GLU A 49 12.50 -1.82 6.49
N LYS A 50 12.91 -1.41 7.69
CA LYS A 50 14.24 -1.73 8.26
C LYS A 50 14.47 -3.21 8.56
N ALA A 51 13.42 -3.93 8.95
CA ALA A 51 13.48 -5.35 9.29
C ALA A 51 13.17 -6.27 8.10
N HIS A 52 12.76 -5.72 6.94
CA HIS A 52 12.31 -6.46 5.76
C HIS A 52 11.23 -7.51 6.09
N ASN A 53 10.23 -7.10 6.89
CA ASN A 53 9.19 -7.99 7.39
C ASN A 53 8.13 -8.26 6.32
N GLU A 54 8.28 -9.37 5.58
CA GLU A 54 7.36 -9.77 4.51
C GLU A 54 5.94 -10.05 5.02
N ASP A 55 5.82 -10.63 6.22
CA ASP A 55 4.52 -10.95 6.82
C ASP A 55 3.83 -9.75 7.47
N GLY A 56 4.55 -8.63 7.59
CA GLY A 56 4.08 -7.43 8.25
C GLY A 56 3.34 -6.46 7.34
N ILE A 57 3.59 -6.48 6.02
CA ILE A 57 2.97 -5.59 5.04
C ILE A 57 2.05 -6.38 4.14
N LEU A 58 0.75 -6.09 4.22
CA LEU A 58 -0.32 -6.87 3.61
C LEU A 58 -1.01 -6.09 2.50
N VAL A 59 -1.61 -6.84 1.56
CA VAL A 59 -2.42 -6.34 0.45
C VAL A 59 -3.84 -6.86 0.61
N GLU A 60 -4.81 -6.03 0.35
CA GLU A 60 -6.22 -6.40 0.37
C GLU A 60 -7.00 -5.67 -0.71
N MET A 61 -7.85 -6.40 -1.42
CA MET A 61 -8.89 -5.82 -2.27
C MET A 61 -10.09 -5.47 -1.40
N VAL A 62 -10.43 -4.17 -1.33
CA VAL A 62 -11.47 -3.66 -0.43
C VAL A 62 -12.84 -3.63 -1.08
N GLU A 63 -12.88 -3.26 -2.37
CA GLU A 63 -14.11 -3.15 -3.14
C GLU A 63 -13.85 -3.58 -4.58
N ASN A 64 -14.75 -4.42 -5.08
CA ASN A 64 -14.74 -4.88 -6.46
C ASN A 64 -16.15 -4.82 -7.01
N SER A 65 -16.44 -3.75 -7.74
CA SER A 65 -17.70 -3.56 -8.45
C SER A 65 -17.44 -3.30 -9.93
N THR A 66 -18.48 -3.32 -10.74
CA THR A 66 -18.35 -3.00 -12.16
C THR A 66 -17.93 -1.55 -12.44
N MET A 67 -18.05 -0.66 -11.46
CA MET A 67 -17.73 0.76 -11.60
C MET A 67 -16.53 1.20 -10.78
N GLU A 68 -16.17 0.45 -9.74
CA GLU A 68 -15.10 0.84 -8.84
C GLU A 68 -14.33 -0.38 -8.32
N VAL A 69 -13.00 -0.32 -8.43
CA VAL A 69 -12.09 -1.32 -7.86
C VAL A 69 -11.15 -0.60 -6.91
N LYS A 70 -11.16 -1.01 -5.65
CA LYS A 70 -10.30 -0.45 -4.61
C LYS A 70 -9.48 -1.54 -3.94
N GLY A 71 -8.25 -1.22 -3.65
CA GLY A 71 -7.39 -2.05 -2.82
C GLY A 71 -6.55 -1.19 -1.90
N ARG A 72 -5.94 -1.83 -0.92
CA ARG A 72 -5.02 -1.17 0.02
C ARG A 72 -3.79 -2.01 0.31
N VAL A 73 -2.70 -1.33 0.57
CA VAL A 73 -1.50 -1.87 1.22
C VAL A 73 -1.50 -1.33 2.65
N TYR A 74 -1.32 -2.21 3.62
CA TYR A 74 -1.38 -1.83 5.03
C TYR A 74 -0.44 -2.68 5.88
N THR A 75 -0.15 -2.22 7.09
CA THR A 75 0.68 -2.96 8.04
C THR A 75 -0.17 -3.80 8.99
N SER A 76 0.22 -5.07 9.18
CA SER A 76 -0.41 -5.96 10.15
C SER A 76 -0.13 -5.49 11.58
N LYS A 77 -1.18 -5.38 12.41
CA LYS A 77 -1.01 -5.03 13.81
C LYS A 77 -0.31 -6.12 14.61
N ASP A 78 -0.48 -7.37 14.22
CA ASP A 78 0.09 -8.53 14.92
C ASP A 78 1.56 -8.73 14.56
N ASN A 79 1.90 -8.58 13.27
CA ASN A 79 3.25 -8.83 12.77
C ASN A 79 4.14 -7.58 12.74
N MET A 80 3.52 -6.38 12.71
CA MET A 80 4.22 -5.09 12.75
C MET A 80 3.56 -4.09 13.71
N PRO A 81 3.50 -4.38 15.02
CA PRO A 81 2.85 -3.49 16.00
C PRO A 81 3.52 -2.11 16.11
N TYR A 82 4.77 -2.00 15.66
CA TYR A 82 5.57 -0.76 15.68
C TYR A 82 5.63 -0.01 14.35
N ALA A 83 4.96 -0.48 13.32
CA ALA A 83 5.01 0.09 11.96
C ALA A 83 4.74 1.61 11.94
N MET A 84 3.77 2.08 12.72
CA MET A 84 3.44 3.51 12.83
C MET A 84 4.59 4.32 13.40
N PHE A 85 5.28 3.78 14.42
CA PHE A 85 6.41 4.44 15.06
C PHE A 85 7.65 4.45 14.16
N GLU A 86 7.85 3.40 13.39
CA GLU A 86 8.90 3.36 12.40
C GLU A 86 8.63 4.35 11.26
N HIS A 87 7.42 4.37 10.76
CA HIS A 87 7.04 5.22 9.62
C HIS A 87 7.15 6.71 9.93
N TRP A 88 6.63 7.15 11.08
CA TRP A 88 6.57 8.56 11.47
C TRP A 88 7.65 8.98 12.46
N GLY A 89 8.52 8.05 12.86
CA GLY A 89 9.50 8.30 13.90
C GLY A 89 8.88 8.41 15.30
N THR A 90 9.72 8.59 16.28
CA THR A 90 9.32 8.72 17.69
C THR A 90 10.24 9.67 18.44
N GLY A 91 9.78 10.19 19.58
CA GLY A 91 10.58 11.09 20.43
C GLY A 91 10.95 12.38 19.71
N ASP A 92 12.23 12.74 19.81
CA ASP A 92 12.78 13.97 19.21
C ASP A 92 12.76 13.93 17.66
N TYR A 93 12.65 12.75 17.08
CA TYR A 93 12.63 12.52 15.62
C TYR A 93 11.22 12.28 15.07
N ARG A 94 10.19 12.52 15.89
CA ARG A 94 8.81 12.30 15.46
C ARG A 94 8.38 13.35 14.47
N GLU A 95 7.85 12.88 13.34
CA GLU A 95 7.14 13.73 12.39
C GLU A 95 5.63 13.68 12.63
N LEU A 96 4.94 14.77 12.34
CA LEU A 96 3.49 14.83 12.49
C LEU A 96 2.83 14.04 11.38
N PRO A 97 2.09 12.96 11.71
CA PRO A 97 1.35 12.22 10.71
C PRO A 97 0.19 13.06 10.14
N PRO A 98 -0.33 12.70 8.97
CA PRO A 98 -1.50 13.35 8.40
C PRO A 98 -2.70 13.38 9.37
N VAL A 99 -3.57 14.36 9.17
CA VAL A 99 -4.83 14.49 9.92
C VAL A 99 -5.62 13.18 9.84
N GLY A 100 -6.06 12.65 10.98
CA GLY A 100 -6.79 11.39 11.08
C GLY A 100 -6.00 10.22 11.65
N THR A 101 -4.71 10.40 11.95
CA THR A 101 -3.91 9.40 12.65
C THR A 101 -4.42 9.16 14.07
N THR A 102 -4.33 7.91 14.53
CA THR A 102 -4.89 7.51 15.82
C THR A 102 -4.31 8.32 16.97
N LYS A 103 -5.20 8.79 17.84
CA LYS A 103 -4.89 9.54 19.07
C LYS A 103 -3.78 8.90 19.90
N ARG A 104 -3.75 7.56 19.96
CA ARG A 104 -2.75 6.77 20.66
C ARG A 104 -1.31 7.08 20.21
N PHE A 105 -1.06 7.26 18.91
CA PHE A 105 0.26 7.61 18.40
C PHE A 105 0.70 8.99 18.89
N LEU A 106 -0.20 9.96 18.92
CA LEU A 106 0.08 11.33 19.36
C LEU A 106 0.36 11.42 20.86
N GLU A 107 -0.27 10.57 21.67
CA GLU A 107 -0.15 10.56 23.13
C GLU A 107 1.09 9.81 23.63
N THR A 108 1.52 8.74 22.94
CA THR A 108 2.63 7.87 23.39
C THR A 108 4.02 8.31 22.91
N GLY A 109 4.10 9.30 22.05
CA GLY A 109 5.35 9.81 21.50
C GLY A 109 6.10 10.78 22.43
N GLY A 110 6.38 10.39 23.67
CA GLY A 110 7.24 11.17 24.59
C GLY A 110 8.63 11.39 24.01
N SER A 111 9.34 12.43 24.49
CA SER A 111 10.68 12.78 23.99
C SER A 111 11.75 11.76 24.37
N GLN A 112 11.55 11.01 25.44
CA GLN A 112 12.53 10.03 25.94
C GLN A 112 11.84 8.81 26.55
N TRP A 113 12.49 7.64 26.41
CA TRP A 113 12.08 6.40 27.07
C TRP A 113 13.22 5.82 27.87
N PHE A 114 12.85 5.22 29.00
CA PHE A 114 13.77 4.45 29.82
C PHE A 114 13.54 2.96 29.58
N ILE A 115 14.51 2.31 28.93
CA ILE A 115 14.44 0.88 28.62
C ILE A 115 15.29 0.14 29.64
N PRO A 116 14.74 -0.73 30.53
CA PRO A 116 15.52 -1.46 31.49
C PRO A 116 16.58 -2.33 30.79
N VAL A 117 17.85 -2.18 31.17
CA VAL A 117 18.97 -2.96 30.60
C VAL A 117 18.72 -4.46 30.76
N SER A 118 18.12 -4.89 31.87
CA SER A 118 17.76 -6.26 32.18
C SER A 118 16.68 -6.89 31.25
N LYS A 119 15.99 -6.07 30.46
CA LYS A 119 14.94 -6.52 29.53
C LYS A 119 15.42 -6.65 28.08
N VAL A 120 16.69 -6.34 27.83
CA VAL A 120 17.25 -6.29 26.47
C VAL A 120 18.27 -7.39 26.30
N GLU A 121 18.08 -8.27 25.32
CA GLU A 121 18.98 -9.39 25.05
C GLU A 121 20.34 -8.96 24.47
N LYS A 122 20.36 -7.86 23.72
CA LYS A 122 21.58 -7.29 23.12
C LYS A 122 21.79 -5.85 23.57
N ALA A 123 23.03 -5.48 23.82
CA ALA A 123 23.36 -4.11 24.18
C ALA A 123 22.88 -3.11 23.11
N LEU A 124 22.19 -2.07 23.55
CA LEU A 124 21.74 -0.97 22.69
C LEU A 124 22.80 0.13 22.69
N HIS A 125 22.90 0.88 21.59
CA HIS A 125 23.82 2.01 21.44
C HIS A 125 23.27 3.32 22.07
N TYR A 126 22.53 3.22 23.19
CA TYR A 126 21.99 4.35 23.91
C TYR A 126 22.77 4.59 25.20
N PRO A 127 22.85 5.85 25.69
CA PRO A 127 23.38 6.14 27.00
C PRO A 127 22.68 5.36 28.11
N ILE A 128 23.42 4.94 29.12
CA ILE A 128 22.88 4.23 30.28
C ILE A 128 22.86 5.19 31.47
N ILE A 129 21.75 5.20 32.20
CA ILE A 129 21.62 5.87 33.49
C ILE A 129 21.22 4.87 34.57
N GLU A 130 21.52 5.20 35.80
CA GLU A 130 21.09 4.44 36.97
C GLU A 130 19.98 5.22 37.71
N ILE A 131 18.85 4.56 37.94
CA ILE A 131 17.72 5.09 38.71
C ILE A 131 17.39 4.08 39.78
N GLN A 132 17.53 4.48 41.05
CA GLN A 132 17.21 3.63 42.21
C GLN A 132 17.89 2.24 42.15
N GLY A 133 19.17 2.19 41.78
CA GLY A 133 19.96 0.96 41.69
C GLY A 133 19.64 0.07 40.47
N SER A 134 18.80 0.52 39.54
CA SER A 134 18.50 -0.15 38.29
C SER A 134 19.03 0.63 37.11
N GLN A 135 19.59 -0.08 36.12
CA GLN A 135 20.16 0.51 34.91
C GLN A 135 19.13 0.57 33.79
N PHE A 136 19.10 1.71 33.10
CA PHE A 136 18.21 1.99 31.98
C PHE A 136 18.98 2.61 30.82
N TYR A 137 18.67 2.19 29.60
CA TYR A 137 19.02 2.96 28.40
C TYR A 137 18.09 4.17 28.27
N ILE A 138 18.67 5.32 27.90
CA ILE A 138 17.90 6.51 27.50
C ILE A 138 17.75 6.50 26.00
N ALA A 139 16.55 6.15 25.51
CA ALA A 139 16.23 6.22 24.09
C ALA A 139 15.56 7.56 23.77
N HIS A 140 16.12 8.30 22.83
CA HIS A 140 15.59 9.59 22.37
C HIS A 140 14.59 9.49 21.22
N GLY A 141 14.35 8.31 20.72
CA GLY A 141 13.41 8.05 19.63
C GLY A 141 14.03 7.33 18.45
N VAL A 142 13.19 7.08 17.46
CA VAL A 142 13.54 6.45 16.20
C VAL A 142 13.25 7.43 15.06
N GLN A 143 14.21 7.61 14.18
CA GLN A 143 14.03 8.46 13.01
C GLN A 143 12.96 7.89 12.09
N ALA A 144 12.09 8.77 11.56
CA ALA A 144 11.08 8.41 10.57
C ALA A 144 11.71 7.74 9.35
N ASN A 145 11.05 6.70 8.85
CA ASN A 145 11.51 5.93 7.69
C ASN A 145 10.60 6.09 6.46
N HIS A 146 9.38 6.57 6.63
CA HIS A 146 8.40 6.83 5.55
C HIS A 146 8.18 5.68 4.55
N PHE A 147 8.53 4.44 4.90
CA PHE A 147 8.61 3.31 3.97
C PHE A 147 7.32 3.07 3.14
N MET A 148 6.13 3.31 3.69
CA MET A 148 4.87 3.17 2.94
C MET A 148 4.66 4.32 1.94
N THR A 149 4.91 5.56 2.36
CA THR A 149 4.77 6.75 1.51
C THR A 149 5.79 6.74 0.38
N ASP A 150 7.04 6.39 0.71
CA ASP A 150 8.13 6.32 -0.26
C ASP A 150 7.91 5.16 -1.24
N ALA A 151 7.36 4.03 -0.80
CA ALA A 151 6.98 2.94 -1.69
C ALA A 151 5.92 3.37 -2.70
N GLU A 152 4.87 4.05 -2.26
CA GLU A 152 3.83 4.59 -3.17
C GLU A 152 4.44 5.59 -4.16
N PHE A 153 5.27 6.51 -3.68
CA PHE A 153 5.89 7.53 -4.52
C PHE A 153 6.82 6.93 -5.56
N ASN A 154 7.71 6.04 -5.15
CA ASN A 154 8.72 5.42 -6.03
C ASN A 154 8.10 4.51 -7.09
N THR A 155 6.97 3.86 -6.79
CA THR A 155 6.30 2.96 -7.75
C THR A 155 5.32 3.66 -8.68
N ARG A 156 5.02 4.94 -8.47
CA ARG A 156 3.95 5.66 -9.17
C ARG A 156 4.04 5.60 -10.70
N ASN A 157 5.23 5.71 -11.27
CA ASN A 157 5.41 5.64 -12.71
C ASN A 157 5.31 4.22 -13.24
N GLU A 158 5.87 3.24 -12.55
CA GLU A 158 5.76 1.82 -12.89
C GLU A 158 4.30 1.36 -12.85
N ASN A 159 3.56 1.79 -11.84
CA ASN A 159 2.15 1.47 -11.67
C ASN A 159 1.29 2.00 -12.83
N LYS A 160 1.58 3.20 -13.35
CA LYS A 160 0.93 3.72 -14.55
C LYS A 160 1.19 2.85 -15.77
N GLU A 161 2.42 2.37 -15.94
CA GLU A 161 2.78 1.52 -17.09
C GLU A 161 2.18 0.11 -16.96
N ILE A 162 2.02 -0.43 -15.75
CA ILE A 162 1.31 -1.70 -15.51
C ILE A 162 -0.12 -1.60 -16.06
N VAL A 163 -0.88 -0.57 -15.67
CA VAL A 163 -2.25 -0.36 -16.16
C VAL A 163 -2.29 -0.19 -17.67
N LYS A 164 -1.48 0.72 -18.18
CA LYS A 164 -1.40 0.98 -19.61
C LYS A 164 -1.15 -0.28 -20.43
N LYS A 165 -0.16 -1.08 -20.03
CA LYS A 165 0.23 -2.31 -20.71
C LYS A 165 -0.91 -3.32 -20.73
N LYS A 166 -1.53 -3.59 -19.56
CA LYS A 166 -2.64 -4.55 -19.46
C LYS A 166 -3.86 -4.13 -20.26
N ILE A 167 -4.26 -2.88 -20.14
CA ILE A 167 -5.43 -2.35 -20.85
C ILE A 167 -5.18 -2.32 -22.36
N LYS A 168 -3.99 -1.91 -22.79
CA LYS A 168 -3.61 -1.94 -24.21
C LYS A 168 -3.65 -3.36 -24.78
N GLN A 169 -3.06 -4.33 -24.11
CA GLN A 169 -3.07 -5.75 -24.51
C GLN A 169 -4.50 -6.27 -24.64
N PHE A 170 -5.35 -5.99 -23.65
CA PHE A 170 -6.74 -6.38 -23.69
C PHE A 170 -7.48 -5.83 -24.93
N PHE A 171 -7.34 -4.54 -25.23
CA PHE A 171 -7.97 -3.97 -26.42
C PHE A 171 -7.40 -4.53 -27.72
N GLU A 172 -6.10 -4.79 -27.81
CA GLU A 172 -5.50 -5.44 -28.97
C GLU A 172 -6.06 -6.85 -29.22
N GLU A 173 -6.35 -7.61 -28.15
CA GLU A 173 -6.98 -8.95 -28.24
C GLU A 173 -8.43 -8.90 -28.67
N VAL A 174 -9.20 -7.90 -28.20
CA VAL A 174 -10.63 -7.77 -28.54
C VAL A 174 -10.83 -7.17 -29.93
N CYS A 175 -9.90 -6.30 -30.38
CA CYS A 175 -10.05 -5.60 -31.66
C CYS A 175 -9.55 -6.39 -32.88
N LYS A 176 -8.75 -7.46 -32.66
CA LYS A 176 -8.41 -8.41 -33.73
C LYS A 176 -9.65 -9.22 -34.15
#